data_1d2b5374c9fb2b7548207df1c053873d
#
_entry.id   1d2b5374c9fb2b7548207df1c053873d
#
_cell.length_a   1.000
_cell.length_b   1.000
_cell.length_c   1.000
_cell.angle_alpha   90.00
_cell.angle_beta   90.00
_cell.angle_gamma   90.00
#
_symmetry.space_group_name_H-M   'P 1'
#
loop_
_entity.id
_entity.type
_entity.pdbx_description
1 polymer ?
#
loop_
_entity_poly.entity_id
_entity_poly.type
_entity_poly.pdbx_seq_one_letter_code
_entity_poly.pdbx_strand_id
1 'polypeptide(L)'
;MDTPVIVRKYKEYIEWKEHRNKARYENNLKGLEKDKEKFYDCYLEEETEFLTNNGWKKFDEISDSDLLGCFDEKHKLQFKPALNRFDDLYSGEIYTYDSPYVRFSVTPNHKLYISDCHRSSKNNFSTKYNESESNWRLESLESIFNSKRSYYHQIQCLSNNKADNPDFDDDFIKILGMFLSEGSYLRDKKTKKPNGIRIAQTNERPGCEIMESIKKYKVKRYVYSYESRNKGNEYAYDCTDSFVLEKILECGNCNALGKRIPNYVYSFSKRQFDILLNAMICGDGTCHKQKGHRVYYTFSEKMAKDLHTLLTLNGYNSQIYEYNYDSETRFKRKDGIMNPTYQVFISKFNKQYHVFNTKKHFEKCMVDNARIVCFETEYGTLITRNKNKIAFHGNCKNMMHCFRLLSMCIEVEEGKGILIDRTHIDRDFLMDVRNRKYTYDELMEKLLELKAKMDDANEKSAIRDSLDVEFVNNLLLECRKYFREI
;
A
#
# COMPACT_ATOMS: atom_id res chain seq x y z
N MET A 1 -53.23 17.27 23.85
CA MET A 1 -52.52 15.96 23.74
C MET A 1 -51.05 16.25 23.63
N ASP A 2 -50.27 15.84 24.60
CA ASP A 2 -48.85 16.10 24.60
C ASP A 2 -48.16 15.29 23.49
N THR A 3 -47.33 15.97 22.70
CA THR A 3 -46.57 15.36 21.61
C THR A 3 -45.67 14.24 22.17
N PRO A 4 -45.71 13.03 21.66
CA PRO A 4 -44.87 11.94 22.18
C PRO A 4 -43.42 12.33 22.29
N VAL A 5 -42.73 11.95 23.35
CA VAL A 5 -41.32 12.30 23.64
C VAL A 5 -40.40 11.94 22.47
N ILE A 6 -40.71 10.86 21.75
CA ILE A 6 -39.95 10.44 20.56
C ILE A 6 -40.06 11.47 19.43
N VAL A 7 -41.23 12.02 19.17
CA VAL A 7 -41.46 13.02 18.12
C VAL A 7 -40.75 14.33 18.46
N ARG A 8 -40.75 14.73 19.75
CA ARG A 8 -40.03 15.93 20.20
C ARG A 8 -38.51 15.76 20.05
N LYS A 9 -37.96 14.65 20.49
CA LYS A 9 -36.51 14.33 20.29
C LYS A 9 -36.11 14.24 18.83
N TYR A 10 -36.99 13.75 17.97
CA TYR A 10 -36.71 13.69 16.53
C TYR A 10 -36.71 15.08 15.89
N LYS A 11 -37.63 15.98 16.29
CA LYS A 11 -37.63 17.38 15.85
C LYS A 11 -36.33 18.09 16.30
N GLU A 12 -35.96 17.96 17.56
CA GLU A 12 -34.71 18.50 18.11
C GLU A 12 -33.49 17.97 17.35
N TYR A 13 -33.49 16.70 16.92
CA TYR A 13 -32.44 16.09 16.11
C TYR A 13 -32.39 16.65 14.67
N ILE A 14 -33.53 16.88 14.04
CA ILE A 14 -33.63 17.48 12.72
C ILE A 14 -33.12 18.91 12.73
N GLU A 15 -33.60 19.74 13.67
CA GLU A 15 -33.15 21.13 13.85
C GLU A 15 -31.63 21.19 14.11
N TRP A 16 -31.10 20.31 14.94
CA TRP A 16 -29.67 20.20 15.17
C TRP A 16 -28.90 19.78 13.89
N LYS A 17 -29.46 18.84 13.13
CA LYS A 17 -28.86 18.34 11.87
C LYS A 17 -28.84 19.43 10.81
N GLU A 18 -29.92 20.18 10.66
CA GLU A 18 -30.03 21.31 9.75
C GLU A 18 -29.03 22.41 10.09
N HIS A 19 -28.97 22.81 11.38
CA HIS A 19 -28.02 23.82 11.85
C HIS A 19 -26.57 23.37 11.63
N ARG A 20 -26.27 22.12 11.89
CA ARG A 20 -24.94 21.52 11.66
C ARG A 20 -24.59 21.44 10.17
N ASN A 21 -25.54 21.06 9.34
CA ASN A 21 -25.34 20.96 7.89
C ASN A 21 -25.16 22.36 7.28
N LYS A 22 -25.93 23.35 7.71
CA LYS A 22 -25.78 24.75 7.28
C LYS A 22 -24.42 25.32 7.68
N ALA A 23 -24.00 25.16 8.93
CA ALA A 23 -22.69 25.60 9.38
C ALA A 23 -21.54 24.88 8.69
N ARG A 24 -21.69 23.57 8.41
CA ARG A 24 -20.71 22.77 7.64
C ARG A 24 -20.65 23.21 6.19
N TYR A 25 -21.78 23.51 5.59
CA TYR A 25 -21.91 24.03 4.24
C TYR A 25 -21.24 25.41 4.08
N GLU A 26 -21.54 26.37 4.99
CA GLU A 26 -20.95 27.70 4.99
C GLU A 26 -19.43 27.65 5.23
N ASN A 27 -18.95 26.77 6.09
CA ASN A 27 -17.51 26.56 6.31
C ASN A 27 -16.83 25.90 5.10
N ASN A 28 -17.51 24.98 4.43
CA ASN A 28 -16.99 24.36 3.21
C ASN A 28 -16.93 25.35 2.05
N LEU A 29 -17.92 26.24 1.92
CA LEU A 29 -17.93 27.30 0.91
C LEU A 29 -16.81 28.32 1.15
N LYS A 30 -16.63 28.80 2.38
CA LYS A 30 -15.51 29.68 2.75
C LYS A 30 -14.15 29.03 2.52
N GLY A 31 -14.08 27.71 2.63
CA GLY A 31 -12.90 26.92 2.29
C GLY A 31 -12.63 26.85 0.78
N LEU A 32 -13.67 26.71 -0.05
CA LEU A 32 -13.57 26.68 -1.50
C LEU A 32 -13.14 28.03 -2.11
N GLU A 33 -13.54 29.15 -1.49
CA GLU A 33 -13.16 30.49 -1.93
C GLU A 33 -11.69 30.86 -1.61
N LYS A 34 -11.11 30.22 -0.62
CA LYS A 34 -9.78 30.60 -0.09
C LYS A 34 -8.58 29.94 -0.73
N ASP A 35 -8.70 28.72 -1.26
CA ASP A 35 -7.49 27.98 -1.61
C ASP A 35 -7.68 27.03 -2.80
N LYS A 36 -7.31 27.47 -4.00
CA LYS A 36 -7.08 26.62 -5.17
C LYS A 36 -6.10 25.47 -4.86
N GLU A 37 -5.18 25.72 -3.95
CA GLU A 37 -4.10 24.81 -3.54
C GLU A 37 -4.57 23.62 -2.69
N LYS A 38 -5.73 23.71 -2.04
CA LYS A 38 -6.29 22.61 -1.20
C LYS A 38 -6.90 21.46 -1.99
N PHE A 39 -6.85 21.51 -3.32
CA PHE A 39 -7.52 20.52 -4.16
C PHE A 39 -6.66 19.29 -4.48
N TYR A 40 -5.36 19.38 -4.21
CA TYR A 40 -4.41 18.34 -4.58
C TYR A 40 -4.34 17.24 -3.49
N ASP A 41 -4.68 16.01 -3.87
CA ASP A 41 -4.54 14.78 -3.08
C ASP A 41 -3.39 13.96 -3.70
N CYS A 42 -2.16 14.43 -3.55
CA CYS A 42 -1.03 13.98 -4.35
C CYS A 42 0.23 13.73 -3.52
N TYR A 43 1.20 13.05 -4.14
CA TYR A 43 2.52 12.77 -3.60
C TYR A 43 3.57 13.69 -4.24
N LEU A 44 4.60 14.03 -3.48
CA LEU A 44 5.80 14.66 -4.04
C LEU A 44 6.54 13.64 -4.93
N GLU A 45 6.73 13.97 -6.22
CA GLU A 45 7.23 13.02 -7.23
C GLU A 45 8.65 12.54 -6.93
N GLU A 46 9.59 13.46 -6.65
CA GLU A 46 11.01 13.14 -6.45
C GLU A 46 11.25 12.01 -5.46
N GLU A 47 10.45 11.93 -4.40
CA GLU A 47 10.63 11.00 -3.30
C GLU A 47 9.79 9.73 -3.42
N THR A 48 8.82 9.69 -4.35
CA THR A 48 7.79 8.64 -4.35
C THR A 48 8.00 7.61 -5.45
N GLU A 49 7.92 6.34 -5.09
CA GLU A 49 7.82 5.21 -6.01
C GLU A 49 6.49 4.49 -5.78
N PHE A 50 5.91 3.97 -6.84
CA PHE A 50 4.64 3.23 -6.83
C PHE A 50 4.89 1.74 -7.05
N LEU A 51 4.18 0.90 -6.31
CA LEU A 51 4.23 -0.54 -6.53
C LEU A 51 3.49 -0.88 -7.82
N THR A 52 4.14 -1.70 -8.66
CA THR A 52 3.50 -2.31 -9.83
C THR A 52 3.63 -3.83 -9.78
N ASN A 53 2.93 -4.53 -10.68
CA ASN A 53 3.12 -5.98 -10.87
C ASN A 53 4.54 -6.35 -11.34
N ASN A 54 5.31 -5.37 -11.80
CA ASN A 54 6.70 -5.49 -12.25
C ASN A 54 7.71 -4.88 -11.25
N GLY A 55 7.31 -4.69 -9.98
CA GLY A 55 8.13 -4.07 -8.93
C GLY A 55 7.89 -2.57 -8.78
N TRP A 56 8.80 -1.89 -8.11
CA TRP A 56 8.72 -0.47 -7.85
C TRP A 56 9.16 0.35 -9.05
N LYS A 57 8.37 1.36 -9.38
CA LYS A 57 8.63 2.30 -10.47
C LYS A 57 8.39 3.74 -10.04
N LYS A 58 9.19 4.65 -10.59
CA LYS A 58 8.89 6.08 -10.56
C LYS A 58 7.68 6.38 -11.45
N PHE A 59 7.07 7.53 -11.24
CA PHE A 59 5.86 7.93 -11.95
C PHE A 59 6.02 7.84 -13.47
N ASP A 60 7.12 8.36 -14.04
CA ASP A 60 7.34 8.37 -15.49
C ASP A 60 7.70 7.00 -16.09
N GLU A 61 8.12 6.06 -15.25
CA GLU A 61 8.45 4.70 -15.68
C GLU A 61 7.22 3.78 -15.80
N ILE A 62 6.05 4.26 -15.31
CA ILE A 62 4.82 3.49 -15.32
C ILE A 62 4.11 3.69 -16.65
N SER A 63 3.90 2.60 -17.37
CA SER A 63 3.18 2.52 -18.64
C SER A 63 1.73 2.06 -18.45
N ASP A 64 0.91 2.19 -19.48
CA ASP A 64 -0.49 1.73 -19.48
C ASP A 64 -0.63 0.21 -19.33
N SER A 65 0.43 -0.55 -19.61
CA SER A 65 0.47 -2.00 -19.42
C SER A 65 0.80 -2.43 -17.98
N ASP A 66 1.27 -1.51 -17.14
CA ASP A 66 1.57 -1.82 -15.74
C ASP A 66 0.30 -1.83 -14.90
N LEU A 67 0.21 -2.78 -13.98
CA LEU A 67 -0.84 -2.83 -12.98
C LEU A 67 -0.31 -2.27 -11.66
N LEU A 68 -1.03 -1.31 -11.10
CA LEU A 68 -0.67 -0.67 -9.83
C LEU A 68 -1.06 -1.52 -8.63
N GLY A 69 -0.17 -1.60 -7.65
CA GLY A 69 -0.42 -2.22 -6.36
C GLY A 69 -1.38 -1.38 -5.53
N CYS A 70 -2.51 -1.97 -5.19
CA CYS A 70 -3.53 -1.39 -4.33
C CYS A 70 -4.06 -2.46 -3.36
N PHE A 71 -4.99 -2.12 -2.50
CA PHE A 71 -5.58 -3.07 -1.56
C PHE A 71 -7.08 -2.81 -1.40
N ASP A 72 -7.81 -3.88 -1.10
CA ASP A 72 -9.25 -3.85 -0.84
C ASP A 72 -9.57 -3.58 0.65
N GLU A 73 -10.86 -3.48 0.99
CA GLU A 73 -11.35 -3.26 2.36
C GLU A 73 -10.96 -4.38 3.35
N LYS A 74 -10.59 -5.56 2.85
CA LYS A 74 -10.09 -6.70 3.64
C LYS A 74 -8.57 -6.72 3.74
N HIS A 75 -7.90 -5.63 3.35
CA HIS A 75 -6.45 -5.47 3.34
C HIS A 75 -5.72 -6.54 2.50
N LYS A 76 -6.35 -6.97 1.41
CA LYS A 76 -5.75 -7.91 0.47
C LYS A 76 -5.07 -7.16 -0.66
N LEU A 77 -3.86 -7.57 -0.98
CA LEU A 77 -3.13 -7.05 -2.13
C LEU A 77 -3.88 -7.33 -3.43
N GLN A 78 -4.04 -6.28 -4.22
CA GLN A 78 -4.60 -6.30 -5.55
C GLN A 78 -3.65 -5.61 -6.54
N PHE A 79 -3.71 -6.00 -7.80
CA PHE A 79 -3.04 -5.28 -8.89
C PHE A 79 -4.09 -4.87 -9.92
N LYS A 80 -4.22 -3.58 -10.18
CA LYS A 80 -5.26 -3.00 -11.05
C LYS A 80 -4.67 -1.96 -11.98
N PRO A 81 -5.22 -1.81 -13.19
CA PRO A 81 -4.80 -0.74 -14.09
C PRO A 81 -5.06 0.63 -13.44
N ALA A 82 -4.28 1.61 -13.79
CA ALA A 82 -4.56 2.99 -13.48
C ALA A 82 -5.85 3.41 -14.18
N LEU A 83 -6.83 3.90 -13.43
CA LEU A 83 -8.05 4.49 -13.99
C LEU A 83 -7.76 5.92 -14.46
N ASN A 84 -6.84 6.60 -13.78
CA ASN A 84 -6.44 7.96 -14.07
C ASN A 84 -5.00 8.19 -13.59
N ARG A 85 -4.32 9.16 -14.22
CA ARG A 85 -2.95 9.57 -13.90
C ARG A 85 -2.93 11.08 -13.68
N PHE A 86 -2.36 11.52 -12.56
CA PHE A 86 -2.25 12.94 -12.20
C PHE A 86 -0.79 13.41 -12.17
N ASP A 87 -0.55 14.56 -12.74
CA ASP A 87 0.76 15.18 -12.86
C ASP A 87 0.57 16.71 -12.98
N ASP A 88 1.11 17.45 -12.01
CA ASP A 88 1.00 18.92 -12.00
C ASP A 88 2.16 19.56 -11.22
N LEU A 89 2.31 20.84 -11.34
CA LEU A 89 3.24 21.66 -10.58
C LEU A 89 2.50 22.32 -9.41
N TYR A 90 3.11 22.28 -8.24
CA TYR A 90 2.52 22.72 -6.99
C TYR A 90 3.44 23.67 -6.25
N SER A 91 2.89 24.79 -5.78
CA SER A 91 3.54 25.71 -4.84
C SER A 91 2.67 25.81 -3.59
N GLY A 92 3.18 25.33 -2.45
CA GLY A 92 2.41 25.29 -1.21
C GLY A 92 3.04 24.41 -0.14
N GLU A 93 2.28 24.10 0.90
CA GLU A 93 2.72 23.19 1.99
C GLU A 93 2.76 21.73 1.53
N ILE A 94 3.86 21.05 1.82
CA ILE A 94 3.99 19.58 1.77
C ILE A 94 4.14 19.05 3.19
N TYR A 95 3.41 17.99 3.49
CA TYR A 95 3.46 17.29 4.76
C TYR A 95 4.29 16.03 4.59
N THR A 96 5.44 15.97 5.26
CA THR A 96 6.29 14.79 5.33
C THR A 96 6.10 14.10 6.66
N TYR A 97 5.76 12.82 6.61
CA TYR A 97 5.74 11.94 7.78
C TYR A 97 6.93 10.98 7.69
N ASP A 98 7.79 10.95 8.71
CA ASP A 98 8.95 10.07 8.75
C ASP A 98 9.07 9.36 10.09
N SER A 99 8.45 8.20 10.20
CA SER A 99 8.55 7.30 11.35
C SER A 99 9.53 6.16 11.06
N PRO A 100 9.88 5.32 12.05
CA PRO A 100 10.69 4.14 11.79
C PRO A 100 10.09 3.17 10.76
N TYR A 101 8.77 3.17 10.58
CA TYR A 101 8.05 2.18 9.77
C TYR A 101 7.54 2.71 8.43
N VAL A 102 7.15 3.98 8.39
CA VAL A 102 6.45 4.58 7.25
C VAL A 102 7.03 5.96 6.96
N ARG A 103 7.22 6.27 5.69
CA ARG A 103 7.57 7.61 5.20
C ARG A 103 6.74 7.95 3.98
N PHE A 104 6.27 9.19 3.92
CA PHE A 104 5.62 9.77 2.75
C PHE A 104 5.74 11.30 2.77
N SER A 105 5.67 11.93 1.60
CA SER A 105 5.62 13.38 1.40
C SER A 105 4.44 13.70 0.48
N VAL A 106 3.46 14.43 1.00
CA VAL A 106 2.15 14.59 0.35
C VAL A 106 1.56 15.98 0.56
N THR A 107 0.61 16.36 -0.29
CA THR A 107 -0.17 17.58 -0.13
C THR A 107 -1.12 17.51 1.08
N PRO A 108 -1.57 18.64 1.67
CA PRO A 108 -2.40 18.66 2.89
C PRO A 108 -3.71 17.87 2.79
N ASN A 109 -4.32 17.81 1.60
CA ASN A 109 -5.57 17.09 1.38
C ASN A 109 -5.42 15.60 1.14
N HIS A 110 -4.18 15.10 1.11
CA HIS A 110 -3.92 13.70 0.86
C HIS A 110 -4.64 12.82 1.88
N LYS A 111 -5.25 11.74 1.38
CA LYS A 111 -6.04 10.82 2.20
C LYS A 111 -5.21 9.67 2.71
N LEU A 112 -5.16 9.53 4.01
CA LEU A 112 -4.60 8.35 4.67
C LEU A 112 -5.70 7.32 4.90
N TYR A 113 -5.34 6.04 4.77
CA TYR A 113 -6.20 4.93 5.16
C TYR A 113 -5.92 4.58 6.61
N ILE A 114 -6.86 4.94 7.50
CA ILE A 114 -6.68 4.88 8.94
C ILE A 114 -7.90 4.28 9.65
N SER A 115 -7.68 3.80 10.86
CA SER A 115 -8.73 3.44 11.82
C SER A 115 -8.48 4.09 13.16
N ASP A 116 -9.53 4.28 13.93
CA ASP A 116 -9.44 4.88 15.25
C ASP A 116 -8.67 3.99 16.23
N CYS A 117 -7.74 4.59 16.96
CA CYS A 117 -7.03 3.92 18.04
C CYS A 117 -7.72 4.24 19.38
N HIS A 118 -8.27 3.23 20.06
CA HIS A 118 -8.91 3.38 21.36
C HIS A 118 -7.87 3.26 22.48
N ARG A 119 -7.92 4.20 23.43
CA ARG A 119 -7.05 4.22 24.59
C ARG A 119 -7.65 3.32 25.68
N SER A 120 -7.05 2.18 25.94
CA SER A 120 -7.43 1.38 27.11
C SER A 120 -6.62 1.83 28.32
N SER A 121 -7.26 2.51 29.29
CA SER A 121 -6.73 2.94 30.58
C SER A 121 -5.56 3.94 30.61
N LYS A 122 -5.31 4.54 31.77
CA LYS A 122 -4.54 5.76 31.97
C LYS A 122 -3.07 5.79 31.49
N ASN A 123 -2.44 4.65 31.18
CA ASN A 123 -1.01 4.61 30.84
C ASN A 123 -0.61 3.61 29.75
N ASN A 124 -1.49 2.80 29.19
CA ASN A 124 -1.13 1.86 28.13
C ASN A 124 -2.01 2.07 26.90
N PHE A 125 -1.38 2.36 25.76
CA PHE A 125 -2.06 2.25 24.48
C PHE A 125 -2.44 0.78 24.30
N SER A 126 -3.73 0.49 24.18
CA SER A 126 -4.15 -0.81 23.71
C SER A 126 -3.69 -0.96 22.28
N THR A 127 -2.55 -1.60 22.09
CA THR A 127 -2.08 -2.05 20.78
C THR A 127 -2.88 -3.26 20.30
N LYS A 128 -3.88 -3.71 21.06
CA LYS A 128 -4.80 -4.77 20.65
C LYS A 128 -5.82 -4.13 19.71
N TYR A 129 -5.60 -4.37 18.44
CA TYR A 129 -6.57 -4.14 17.39
C TYR A 129 -7.77 -5.07 17.67
N ASN A 130 -8.97 -4.50 17.75
CA ASN A 130 -10.20 -5.24 17.82
C ASN A 130 -10.88 -5.10 16.46
N GLU A 131 -10.91 -6.20 15.70
CA GLU A 131 -11.43 -6.22 14.34
C GLU A 131 -12.91 -5.82 14.29
N SER A 132 -13.69 -6.17 15.30
CA SER A 132 -15.12 -5.83 15.40
C SER A 132 -15.40 -4.35 15.71
N GLU A 133 -14.42 -3.60 16.23
CA GLU A 133 -14.54 -2.18 16.57
C GLU A 133 -13.76 -1.28 15.59
N SER A 134 -13.11 -1.85 14.60
CA SER A 134 -12.30 -1.10 13.68
C SER A 134 -13.16 -0.36 12.65
N ASN A 135 -12.95 0.94 12.56
CA ASN A 135 -13.59 1.81 11.58
C ASN A 135 -12.53 2.32 10.59
N TRP A 136 -12.18 1.46 9.63
CA TRP A 136 -11.24 1.82 8.57
C TRP A 136 -11.88 2.78 7.59
N ARG A 137 -11.18 3.86 7.29
CA ARG A 137 -11.64 4.90 6.37
C ARG A 137 -10.50 5.68 5.74
N LEU A 138 -10.82 6.29 4.61
CA LEU A 138 -9.99 7.32 4.00
C LEU A 138 -10.32 8.67 4.61
N GLU A 139 -9.33 9.35 5.18
CA GLU A 139 -9.49 10.66 5.80
C GLU A 139 -8.34 11.58 5.42
N SER A 140 -8.62 12.85 5.07
CA SER A 140 -7.59 13.81 4.69
C SER A 140 -6.70 14.17 5.88
N LEU A 141 -5.43 14.45 5.61
CA LEU A 141 -4.49 14.88 6.64
C LEU A 141 -4.97 16.14 7.35
N GLU A 142 -5.56 17.09 6.63
CA GLU A 142 -6.12 18.29 7.23
C GLU A 142 -7.22 17.96 8.26
N SER A 143 -8.15 17.05 7.93
CA SER A 143 -9.18 16.57 8.86
C SER A 143 -8.57 15.89 10.09
N ILE A 144 -7.55 15.04 9.86
CA ILE A 144 -6.84 14.33 10.92
C ILE A 144 -6.16 15.30 11.88
N PHE A 145 -5.51 16.37 11.37
CA PHE A 145 -4.86 17.38 12.20
C PHE A 145 -5.85 18.27 12.97
N ASN A 146 -7.00 18.57 12.38
CA ASN A 146 -8.07 19.34 13.03
C ASN A 146 -8.86 18.52 14.06
N SER A 147 -8.67 17.20 14.09
CA SER A 147 -9.28 16.30 15.04
C SER A 147 -8.65 16.45 16.43
N LYS A 148 -9.46 16.27 17.48
CA LYS A 148 -8.96 16.16 18.88
C LYS A 148 -8.16 14.87 19.12
N ARG A 149 -8.24 13.90 18.22
CA ARG A 149 -7.55 12.61 18.30
C ARG A 149 -6.13 12.71 17.77
N SER A 150 -5.18 12.15 18.50
CA SER A 150 -3.76 12.20 18.14
C SER A 150 -3.20 10.85 17.70
N TYR A 151 -3.99 9.77 17.78
CA TYR A 151 -3.52 8.41 17.52
C TYR A 151 -4.52 7.66 16.65
N TYR A 152 -4.00 7.02 15.61
CA TYR A 152 -4.74 6.17 14.68
C TYR A 152 -3.98 4.88 14.43
N HIS A 153 -4.66 3.85 13.96
CA HIS A 153 -4.02 2.68 13.37
C HIS A 153 -3.80 2.90 11.88
N GLN A 154 -2.65 2.51 11.39
CA GLN A 154 -2.34 2.46 9.96
C GLN A 154 -1.86 1.06 9.60
N ILE A 155 -2.15 0.60 8.38
CA ILE A 155 -1.71 -0.71 7.89
C ILE A 155 -0.18 -0.75 7.84
N GLN A 156 0.39 -1.88 8.21
CA GLN A 156 1.83 -2.14 8.16
C GLN A 156 2.19 -3.27 7.20
N CYS A 157 1.28 -4.20 6.96
CA CYS A 157 1.44 -5.27 5.99
C CYS A 157 0.10 -5.77 5.47
N LEU A 158 0.09 -6.39 4.30
CA LEU A 158 -1.10 -6.90 3.63
C LEU A 158 -1.20 -8.41 3.72
N SER A 159 -2.40 -8.94 3.48
CA SER A 159 -2.61 -10.37 3.30
C SER A 159 -2.42 -10.75 1.83
N ASN A 160 -1.61 -11.76 1.56
CA ASN A 160 -1.49 -12.36 0.23
C ASN A 160 -2.32 -13.66 0.18
N ASN A 161 -3.42 -13.62 -0.57
CA ASN A 161 -4.33 -14.74 -0.75
C ASN A 161 -4.29 -15.30 -2.18
N LYS A 162 -3.21 -15.05 -2.92
CA LYS A 162 -3.03 -15.62 -4.26
C LYS A 162 -2.95 -17.15 -4.17
N ALA A 163 -3.50 -17.81 -5.19
CA ALA A 163 -3.23 -19.24 -5.41
C ALA A 163 -1.75 -19.45 -5.75
N ASP A 164 -1.28 -20.67 -5.57
CA ASP A 164 0.07 -21.05 -5.98
C ASP A 164 0.23 -20.80 -7.48
N ASN A 165 1.35 -20.20 -7.85
CA ASN A 165 1.73 -20.06 -9.25
C ASN A 165 2.19 -21.43 -9.78
N PRO A 166 1.49 -22.05 -10.74
CA PRO A 166 1.78 -23.40 -11.22
C PRO A 166 3.09 -23.50 -12.02
N ASP A 167 3.62 -22.38 -12.49
CA ASP A 167 4.87 -22.34 -13.25
C ASP A 167 6.11 -22.64 -12.39
N PHE A 168 5.96 -22.55 -11.05
CA PHE A 168 7.06 -22.67 -10.11
C PHE A 168 6.73 -23.67 -9.01
N ASP A 169 7.38 -24.84 -9.07
CA ASP A 169 7.26 -25.86 -8.02
C ASP A 169 8.15 -25.58 -6.81
N ASP A 170 7.88 -26.30 -5.75
CA ASP A 170 8.56 -26.13 -4.45
C ASP A 170 10.07 -26.39 -4.53
N ASP A 171 10.52 -27.33 -5.39
CA ASP A 171 11.92 -27.65 -5.55
C ASP A 171 12.68 -26.52 -6.26
N PHE A 172 12.07 -25.90 -7.30
CA PHE A 172 12.63 -24.70 -7.91
C PHE A 172 12.72 -23.54 -6.90
N ILE A 173 11.67 -23.33 -6.11
CA ILE A 173 11.62 -22.23 -5.13
C ILE A 173 12.70 -22.40 -4.05
N LYS A 174 12.98 -23.64 -3.60
CA LYS A 174 14.09 -23.93 -2.69
C LYS A 174 15.46 -23.61 -3.34
N ILE A 175 15.66 -24.03 -4.58
CA ILE A 175 16.89 -23.72 -5.34
C ILE A 175 17.06 -22.19 -5.46
N LEU A 176 16.01 -21.46 -5.81
CA LEU A 176 16.03 -20.00 -5.92
C LEU A 176 16.45 -19.35 -4.60
N GLY A 177 15.85 -19.74 -3.47
CA GLY A 177 16.18 -19.19 -2.16
C GLY A 177 17.62 -19.44 -1.75
N MET A 178 18.10 -20.67 -1.95
CA MET A 178 19.50 -21.03 -1.70
C MET A 178 20.48 -20.32 -2.64
N PHE A 179 20.10 -20.13 -3.92
CA PHE A 179 20.91 -19.38 -4.87
C PHE A 179 21.02 -17.89 -4.51
N LEU A 180 19.93 -17.26 -4.10
CA LEU A 180 19.94 -15.86 -3.68
C LEU A 180 20.91 -15.62 -2.53
N SER A 181 21.05 -16.58 -1.63
CA SER A 181 22.02 -16.52 -0.52
C SER A 181 23.42 -16.94 -0.97
N GLU A 182 23.63 -18.22 -1.23
CA GLU A 182 24.96 -18.83 -1.37
C GLU A 182 25.31 -19.24 -2.82
N GLY A 183 24.48 -18.83 -3.80
CA GLY A 183 24.62 -19.26 -5.18
C GLY A 183 25.64 -18.48 -6.00
N SER A 184 26.21 -19.16 -7.01
CA SER A 184 27.08 -18.62 -8.05
C SER A 184 26.77 -19.28 -9.39
N TYR A 185 27.19 -18.64 -10.52
CA TYR A 185 27.05 -19.25 -11.84
C TYR A 185 28.23 -20.17 -12.15
N LEU A 186 27.92 -21.37 -12.61
CA LEU A 186 28.87 -22.18 -13.37
C LEU A 186 29.02 -21.54 -14.74
N ARG A 187 30.28 -21.47 -15.23
CA ARG A 187 30.59 -20.88 -16.52
C ARG A 187 31.33 -21.86 -17.41
N ASP A 188 30.93 -21.92 -18.65
CA ASP A 188 31.66 -22.65 -19.66
C ASP A 188 33.13 -22.13 -19.76
N LYS A 189 34.05 -23.03 -19.80
CA LYS A 189 35.48 -22.69 -19.79
C LYS A 189 35.93 -21.87 -20.99
N LYS A 190 35.33 -22.12 -22.16
CA LYS A 190 35.67 -21.45 -23.44
C LYS A 190 34.90 -20.16 -23.63
N THR A 191 33.59 -20.23 -23.52
CA THR A 191 32.71 -19.09 -23.84
C THR A 191 32.51 -18.13 -22.67
N LYS A 192 32.89 -18.56 -21.44
CA LYS A 192 32.63 -17.82 -20.17
C LYS A 192 31.16 -17.55 -19.88
N LYS A 193 30.22 -18.02 -20.70
CA LYS A 193 28.79 -17.87 -20.49
C LYS A 193 28.31 -18.79 -19.36
N PRO A 194 27.29 -18.36 -18.59
CA PRO A 194 26.64 -19.24 -17.61
C PRO A 194 26.07 -20.49 -18.27
N ASN A 195 26.34 -21.65 -17.70
CA ASN A 195 25.85 -22.96 -18.16
C ASN A 195 25.27 -23.80 -17.04
N GLY A 196 25.12 -23.23 -15.85
CA GLY A 196 24.52 -23.83 -14.68
C GLY A 196 24.71 -22.95 -13.46
N ILE A 197 24.30 -23.46 -12.31
CA ILE A 197 24.46 -22.80 -11.02
C ILE A 197 25.18 -23.70 -10.03
N ARG A 198 25.86 -23.10 -9.07
CA ARG A 198 26.48 -23.76 -7.91
C ARG A 198 26.02 -23.10 -6.63
N ILE A 199 25.64 -23.91 -5.64
CA ILE A 199 25.31 -23.48 -4.29
C ILE A 199 26.30 -24.14 -3.34
N ALA A 200 27.06 -23.35 -2.57
CA ALA A 200 28.05 -23.85 -1.61
C ALA A 200 27.49 -23.79 -0.19
N GLN A 201 27.63 -24.87 0.57
CA GLN A 201 27.16 -24.94 1.97
C GLN A 201 28.13 -25.73 2.86
N THR A 202 28.14 -25.38 4.14
CA THR A 202 28.88 -26.13 5.16
C THR A 202 27.96 -27.09 5.91
N ASN A 203 28.50 -28.18 6.48
CA ASN A 203 27.75 -29.19 7.22
C ASN A 203 26.91 -28.67 8.38
N GLU A 204 27.25 -27.55 8.95
CA GLU A 204 26.61 -27.03 10.14
C GLU A 204 25.37 -26.17 9.82
N ARG A 205 25.04 -25.97 8.54
CA ARG A 205 23.96 -25.10 8.09
C ARG A 205 22.75 -25.89 7.57
N PRO A 206 21.52 -25.50 7.92
CA PRO A 206 20.29 -26.15 7.45
C PRO A 206 20.12 -26.18 5.93
N GLY A 207 20.88 -25.36 5.19
CA GLY A 207 20.83 -25.29 3.74
C GLY A 207 21.20 -26.59 3.03
N CYS A 208 22.05 -27.46 3.65
CA CYS A 208 22.36 -28.79 3.10
C CYS A 208 21.10 -29.66 3.05
N GLU A 209 20.31 -29.68 4.10
CA GLU A 209 19.05 -30.45 4.18
C GLU A 209 18.06 -30.02 3.10
N ILE A 210 17.98 -28.72 2.85
CA ILE A 210 17.12 -28.16 1.79
C ILE A 210 17.59 -28.69 0.43
N MET A 211 18.88 -28.56 0.11
CA MET A 211 19.42 -29.01 -1.18
C MET A 211 19.28 -30.51 -1.40
N GLU A 212 19.41 -31.31 -0.36
CA GLU A 212 19.24 -32.77 -0.39
C GLU A 212 17.76 -33.19 -0.51
N SER A 213 16.82 -32.32 -0.15
CA SER A 213 15.38 -32.58 -0.31
C SER A 213 14.88 -32.42 -1.76
N ILE A 214 15.68 -31.84 -2.66
CA ILE A 214 15.29 -31.56 -4.06
C ILE A 214 15.30 -32.87 -4.86
N LYS A 215 14.16 -33.18 -5.50
CA LYS A 215 13.96 -34.42 -6.26
C LYS A 215 13.74 -34.20 -7.75
N LYS A 216 13.08 -33.11 -8.12
CA LYS A 216 12.66 -32.84 -9.50
C LYS A 216 13.84 -32.52 -10.41
N TYR A 217 14.81 -31.74 -9.93
CA TYR A 217 15.96 -31.29 -10.71
C TYR A 217 17.21 -32.12 -10.39
N LYS A 218 18.03 -32.38 -11.40
CA LYS A 218 19.30 -33.12 -11.23
C LYS A 218 20.34 -32.23 -10.57
N VAL A 219 20.44 -32.34 -9.25
CA VAL A 219 21.44 -31.64 -8.44
C VAL A 219 22.60 -32.60 -8.16
N LYS A 220 23.81 -32.24 -8.57
CA LYS A 220 25.03 -33.01 -8.30
C LYS A 220 25.71 -32.47 -7.06
N ARG A 221 25.91 -33.32 -6.07
CA ARG A 221 26.60 -32.98 -4.81
C ARG A 221 28.10 -33.30 -4.95
N TYR A 222 28.93 -32.35 -4.53
CA TYR A 222 30.38 -32.51 -4.38
C TYR A 222 30.75 -32.23 -2.93
N VAL A 223 31.75 -32.97 -2.42
CA VAL A 223 32.26 -32.80 -1.06
C VAL A 223 33.70 -32.37 -1.13
N TYR A 224 34.01 -31.24 -0.49
CA TYR A 224 35.37 -30.74 -0.34
C TYR A 224 35.74 -30.81 1.15
N SER A 225 36.75 -31.63 1.48
CA SER A 225 37.29 -31.70 2.84
C SER A 225 38.56 -30.84 2.90
N TYR A 226 38.56 -29.85 3.77
CA TYR A 226 39.71 -29.00 4.04
C TYR A 226 40.36 -29.39 5.35
N GLU A 227 41.34 -30.30 5.32
CA GLU A 227 42.10 -30.78 6.49
C GLU A 227 42.86 -29.65 7.19
N SER A 228 43.20 -28.57 6.49
CA SER A 228 44.13 -27.54 6.98
C SER A 228 43.54 -26.39 7.77
N ARG A 229 42.20 -26.30 8.00
CA ARG A 229 41.56 -25.10 8.58
C ARG A 229 40.61 -25.33 9.75
N ASN A 230 40.53 -26.49 10.36
CA ASN A 230 39.52 -26.81 11.38
C ASN A 230 38.06 -26.44 10.97
N LYS A 231 37.80 -26.34 9.66
CA LYS A 231 36.48 -26.12 9.08
C LYS A 231 35.99 -27.45 8.54
N GLY A 232 34.84 -27.90 9.00
CA GLY A 232 34.20 -29.13 8.53
C GLY A 232 34.08 -29.22 7.00
N ASN A 233 33.47 -30.29 6.49
CA ASN A 233 33.27 -30.48 5.06
C ASN A 233 32.48 -29.36 4.45
N GLU A 234 32.90 -28.87 3.28
CA GLU A 234 32.14 -27.96 2.44
C GLU A 234 31.46 -28.74 1.34
N TYR A 235 30.21 -28.49 1.09
CA TYR A 235 29.39 -29.12 0.06
C TYR A 235 29.09 -28.13 -1.04
N ALA A 236 29.25 -28.57 -2.30
CA ALA A 236 28.80 -27.83 -3.46
C ALA A 236 27.72 -28.63 -4.18
N TYR A 237 26.65 -27.95 -4.53
CA TYR A 237 25.51 -28.51 -5.24
C TYR A 237 25.40 -27.81 -6.59
N ASP A 238 25.67 -28.59 -7.68
CA ASP A 238 25.64 -28.08 -9.04
C ASP A 238 24.35 -28.49 -9.74
N CYS A 239 23.65 -27.53 -10.34
CA CYS A 239 22.48 -27.76 -11.19
C CYS A 239 22.71 -27.14 -12.58
N THR A 240 22.50 -27.96 -13.62
CA THR A 240 22.67 -27.57 -15.04
C THR A 240 21.34 -27.65 -15.81
N ASP A 241 20.23 -27.71 -15.10
CA ASP A 241 18.89 -27.69 -15.69
C ASP A 241 18.63 -26.37 -16.42
N SER A 242 18.08 -26.43 -17.62
CA SER A 242 17.92 -25.27 -18.50
C SER A 242 16.83 -24.32 -17.97
N PHE A 243 15.71 -24.85 -17.45
CA PHE A 243 14.65 -24.03 -16.86
C PHE A 243 15.15 -23.30 -15.62
N VAL A 244 15.86 -24.03 -14.73
CA VAL A 244 16.43 -23.44 -13.51
C VAL A 244 17.41 -22.34 -13.89
N LEU A 245 18.31 -22.58 -14.84
CA LEU A 245 19.29 -21.58 -15.28
C LEU A 245 18.60 -20.34 -15.87
N GLU A 246 17.63 -20.52 -16.77
CA GLU A 246 16.89 -19.42 -17.40
C GLU A 246 16.28 -18.50 -16.35
N LYS A 247 15.53 -19.07 -15.41
CA LYS A 247 14.83 -18.29 -14.37
C LYS A 247 15.80 -17.64 -13.37
N ILE A 248 16.89 -18.31 -13.03
CA ILE A 248 17.89 -17.77 -12.10
C ILE A 248 18.74 -16.65 -12.74
N LEU A 249 18.90 -16.61 -14.05
CA LEU A 249 19.59 -15.50 -14.72
C LEU A 249 18.91 -14.14 -14.45
N GLU A 250 17.63 -14.12 -14.16
CA GLU A 250 16.89 -12.92 -13.75
C GLU A 250 17.33 -12.39 -12.37
N CYS A 251 18.03 -13.18 -11.55
CA CYS A 251 18.59 -12.72 -10.27
C CYS A 251 19.74 -11.72 -10.43
N GLY A 252 20.18 -11.43 -11.67
CA GLY A 252 21.24 -10.48 -11.96
C GLY A 252 22.65 -11.07 -11.83
N ASN A 253 23.64 -10.22 -11.58
CA ASN A 253 25.02 -10.67 -11.41
C ASN A 253 25.20 -11.46 -10.12
N CYS A 254 25.99 -12.55 -10.19
CA CYS A 254 26.25 -13.42 -9.03
C CYS A 254 27.16 -12.85 -7.95
N ASN A 255 27.63 -11.61 -8.08
CA ASN A 255 28.39 -11.01 -6.99
C ASN A 255 27.41 -10.58 -5.88
N ALA A 256 27.90 -10.52 -4.65
CA ALA A 256 27.10 -10.20 -3.47
C ALA A 256 26.36 -8.85 -3.58
N LEU A 257 26.84 -7.91 -4.40
CA LEU A 257 26.26 -6.59 -4.61
C LEU A 257 25.18 -6.56 -5.70
N GLY A 258 25.27 -7.45 -6.69
CA GLY A 258 24.46 -7.41 -7.90
C GLY A 258 23.23 -8.33 -7.89
N LYS A 259 23.07 -9.17 -6.85
CA LYS A 259 21.91 -10.05 -6.73
C LYS A 259 20.63 -9.26 -6.45
N ARG A 260 19.52 -9.72 -7.01
CA ARG A 260 18.16 -9.18 -6.80
C ARG A 260 17.15 -10.31 -6.79
N ILE A 261 16.00 -10.09 -6.17
CA ILE A 261 14.88 -11.02 -6.25
C ILE A 261 14.17 -10.79 -7.59
N PRO A 262 13.95 -11.85 -8.42
CA PRO A 262 13.28 -11.71 -9.71
C PRO A 262 11.82 -11.25 -9.58
N ASN A 263 11.33 -10.54 -10.58
CA ASN A 263 9.97 -9.99 -10.55
C ASN A 263 8.87 -11.05 -10.51
N TYR A 264 9.10 -12.24 -11.10
CA TYR A 264 8.10 -13.31 -11.03
C TYR A 264 7.77 -13.76 -9.60
N VAL A 265 8.63 -13.49 -8.61
CA VAL A 265 8.37 -13.79 -7.20
C VAL A 265 7.17 -13.00 -6.65
N TYR A 266 6.83 -11.84 -7.23
CA TYR A 266 5.61 -11.10 -6.90
C TYR A 266 4.33 -11.87 -7.25
N SER A 267 4.39 -12.88 -8.12
CA SER A 267 3.26 -13.76 -8.44
C SER A 267 3.06 -14.91 -7.45
N PHE A 268 4.02 -15.15 -6.55
CA PHE A 268 3.96 -16.27 -5.61
C PHE A 268 2.81 -16.13 -4.61
N SER A 269 2.21 -17.27 -4.26
CA SER A 269 1.32 -17.35 -3.10
C SER A 269 2.10 -17.12 -1.81
N LYS A 270 1.36 -16.89 -0.70
CA LYS A 270 1.95 -16.83 0.64
C LYS A 270 2.75 -18.09 0.98
N ARG A 271 2.23 -19.27 0.62
CA ARG A 271 2.88 -20.55 0.83
C ARG A 271 4.21 -20.67 0.07
N GLN A 272 4.19 -20.33 -1.22
CA GLN A 272 5.39 -20.33 -2.06
C GLN A 272 6.43 -19.32 -1.58
N PHE A 273 6.00 -18.14 -1.17
CA PHE A 273 6.90 -17.15 -0.58
C PHE A 273 7.53 -17.64 0.73
N ASP A 274 6.78 -18.37 1.56
CA ASP A 274 7.32 -18.92 2.82
C ASP A 274 8.40 -19.99 2.57
N ILE A 275 8.27 -20.80 1.52
CA ILE A 275 9.31 -21.74 1.10
C ILE A 275 10.58 -20.98 0.68
N LEU A 276 10.42 -19.94 -0.16
CA LEU A 276 11.53 -19.08 -0.59
C LEU A 276 12.23 -18.45 0.62
N LEU A 277 11.46 -17.81 1.50
CA LEU A 277 11.98 -17.13 2.69
C LEU A 277 12.74 -18.09 3.61
N ASN A 278 12.21 -19.29 3.82
CA ASN A 278 12.89 -20.29 4.64
C ASN A 278 14.22 -20.72 4.03
N ALA A 279 14.27 -20.94 2.72
CA ALA A 279 15.51 -21.28 2.03
C ALA A 279 16.54 -20.14 2.12
N MET A 280 16.11 -18.88 1.93
CA MET A 280 16.99 -17.71 2.08
C MET A 280 17.56 -17.59 3.50
N ILE A 281 16.70 -17.76 4.54
CA ILE A 281 17.14 -17.67 5.95
C ILE A 281 18.09 -18.81 6.30
N CYS A 282 17.92 -20.00 5.73
CA CYS A 282 18.85 -21.13 5.93
C CYS A 282 20.22 -20.88 5.30
N GLY A 283 20.32 -20.06 4.26
CA GLY A 283 21.60 -19.64 3.67
C GLY A 283 22.25 -18.49 4.47
N ASP A 284 21.82 -17.27 4.23
CA ASP A 284 22.41 -16.04 4.79
C ASP A 284 21.59 -15.40 5.91
N GLY A 285 20.78 -16.20 6.61
CA GLY A 285 19.95 -15.69 7.69
C GLY A 285 20.32 -16.24 9.07
N THR A 286 19.70 -15.65 10.08
CA THR A 286 19.71 -16.15 11.46
C THR A 286 18.31 -16.15 12.05
N CYS A 287 18.04 -17.13 12.92
CA CYS A 287 16.82 -17.21 13.69
C CYS A 287 17.16 -17.14 15.17
N HIS A 288 16.67 -16.12 15.87
CA HIS A 288 16.93 -15.98 17.30
C HIS A 288 16.01 -16.92 18.09
N LYS A 289 16.59 -17.99 18.61
CA LYS A 289 15.86 -19.12 19.28
C LYS A 289 14.90 -18.65 20.39
N GLN A 290 15.32 -17.72 21.25
CA GLN A 290 14.48 -17.23 22.36
C GLN A 290 13.46 -16.16 21.94
N LYS A 291 13.86 -15.20 21.10
CA LYS A 291 13.03 -14.07 20.71
C LYS A 291 12.17 -14.38 19.47
N GLY A 292 12.55 -15.40 18.68
CA GLY A 292 11.80 -15.88 17.51
C GLY A 292 11.75 -14.92 16.32
N HIS A 293 12.53 -13.81 16.33
CA HIS A 293 12.73 -12.98 15.17
C HIS A 293 13.77 -13.59 14.24
N ARG A 294 13.72 -13.24 12.97
CA ARG A 294 14.65 -13.67 11.92
C ARG A 294 15.37 -12.45 11.36
N VAL A 295 16.61 -12.62 10.93
CA VAL A 295 17.37 -11.58 10.25
C VAL A 295 17.99 -12.19 9.01
N TYR A 296 17.84 -11.54 7.87
CA TYR A 296 18.53 -11.87 6.63
C TYR A 296 19.62 -10.83 6.35
N TYR A 297 20.79 -11.29 5.96
CA TYR A 297 21.96 -10.45 5.73
C TYR A 297 22.30 -10.41 4.23
N THR A 298 22.56 -9.22 3.70
CA THR A 298 22.97 -9.07 2.30
C THR A 298 23.82 -7.82 2.09
N PHE A 299 24.70 -7.86 1.08
CA PHE A 299 25.40 -6.67 0.60
C PHE A 299 24.64 -5.96 -0.54
N SER A 300 23.60 -6.58 -1.09
CA SER A 300 22.78 -5.99 -2.13
C SER A 300 21.65 -5.16 -1.54
N GLU A 301 21.75 -3.84 -1.71
CA GLU A 301 20.67 -2.91 -1.33
C GLU A 301 19.35 -3.29 -2.02
N LYS A 302 19.42 -3.61 -3.32
CA LYS A 302 18.24 -4.00 -4.09
C LYS A 302 17.59 -5.26 -3.53
N MET A 303 18.36 -6.28 -3.19
CA MET A 303 17.82 -7.50 -2.57
C MET A 303 17.16 -7.22 -1.22
N ALA A 304 17.77 -6.36 -0.40
CA ALA A 304 17.17 -5.97 0.88
C ALA A 304 15.83 -5.26 0.69
N LYS A 305 15.76 -4.34 -0.27
CA LYS A 305 14.52 -3.62 -0.63
C LYS A 305 13.44 -4.55 -1.20
N ASP A 306 13.82 -5.45 -2.11
CA ASP A 306 12.90 -6.43 -2.72
C ASP A 306 12.34 -7.36 -1.64
N LEU A 307 13.21 -7.90 -0.76
CA LEU A 307 12.80 -8.78 0.33
C LEU A 307 11.88 -8.08 1.33
N HIS A 308 12.21 -6.85 1.73
CA HIS A 308 11.34 -6.04 2.61
C HIS A 308 9.96 -5.82 2.00
N THR A 309 9.90 -5.51 0.71
CA THR A 309 8.64 -5.36 -0.01
C THR A 309 7.83 -6.65 0.01
N LEU A 310 8.42 -7.76 -0.40
CA LEU A 310 7.74 -9.06 -0.45
C LEU A 310 7.27 -9.51 0.94
N LEU A 311 8.07 -9.27 1.99
CA LEU A 311 7.68 -9.51 3.38
C LEU A 311 6.41 -8.73 3.75
N THR A 312 6.40 -7.43 3.47
CA THR A 312 5.26 -6.53 3.74
C THR A 312 3.99 -6.98 2.99
N LEU A 313 4.12 -7.37 1.72
CA LEU A 313 3.02 -7.86 0.90
C LEU A 313 2.51 -9.25 1.31
N ASN A 314 3.30 -10.02 2.05
CA ASN A 314 2.98 -11.37 2.54
C ASN A 314 2.69 -11.42 4.04
N GLY A 315 2.36 -10.29 4.67
CA GLY A 315 1.91 -10.24 6.06
C GLY A 315 3.01 -10.29 7.11
N TYR A 316 4.24 -9.97 6.75
CA TYR A 316 5.37 -9.90 7.68
C TYR A 316 5.75 -8.47 8.00
N ASN A 317 5.99 -8.17 9.27
CA ASN A 317 6.60 -6.92 9.67
C ASN A 317 8.11 -7.03 9.54
N SER A 318 8.69 -6.14 8.75
CA SER A 318 10.13 -6.11 8.55
C SER A 318 10.66 -4.68 8.54
N GLN A 319 11.97 -4.55 8.76
CA GLN A 319 12.70 -3.29 8.69
C GLN A 319 14.07 -3.56 8.08
N ILE A 320 14.58 -2.58 7.35
CA ILE A 320 15.94 -2.62 6.80
C ILE A 320 16.84 -1.74 7.68
N TYR A 321 17.93 -2.32 8.14
CA TYR A 321 19.00 -1.60 8.82
C TYR A 321 20.24 -1.64 7.93
N GLU A 322 20.84 -0.47 7.70
CA GLU A 322 22.11 -0.31 6.99
C GLU A 322 23.23 -0.14 8.02
N TYR A 323 24.27 -0.94 7.89
CA TYR A 323 25.45 -0.88 8.73
C TYR A 323 26.68 -0.57 7.89
N ASN A 324 27.28 0.57 8.18
CA ASN A 324 28.60 0.94 7.69
C ASN A 324 29.61 0.53 8.77
N TYR A 325 30.37 -0.54 8.52
CA TYR A 325 31.41 -0.97 9.47
C TYR A 325 32.61 -0.06 9.36
N ASP A 326 33.09 0.47 10.49
CA ASP A 326 34.32 1.24 10.56
C ASP A 326 35.56 0.41 10.16
N SER A 327 36.61 1.09 9.75
CA SER A 327 37.77 0.62 9.00
C SER A 327 38.61 -0.51 9.63
N GLU A 328 38.29 -1.01 10.81
CA GLU A 328 39.07 -2.02 11.52
C GLU A 328 38.66 -3.46 11.33
N THR A 329 37.48 -3.70 10.72
CA THR A 329 36.91 -5.06 10.55
C THR A 329 37.12 -5.64 9.15
N ARG A 330 37.26 -6.92 9.06
CA ARG A 330 37.81 -7.87 8.08
C ARG A 330 37.45 -7.73 6.58
N PHE A 331 36.69 -6.78 6.10
CA PHE A 331 36.22 -6.74 4.69
C PHE A 331 36.57 -5.43 3.98
N LYS A 332 37.87 -5.08 3.97
CA LYS A 332 38.35 -3.97 3.12
C LYS A 332 38.34 -4.41 1.66
N ARG A 333 37.72 -3.62 0.77
CA ARG A 333 37.96 -3.65 -0.67
C ARG A 333 39.43 -3.35 -0.94
N LYS A 334 39.94 -3.78 -2.11
CA LYS A 334 41.29 -3.41 -2.56
C LYS A 334 41.51 -1.89 -2.66
N ASP A 335 40.42 -1.13 -2.80
CA ASP A 335 40.38 0.34 -2.84
C ASP A 335 40.14 1.01 -1.47
N GLY A 336 40.05 0.22 -0.38
CA GLY A 336 39.85 0.72 0.98
C GLY A 336 38.40 1.14 1.30
N ILE A 337 37.45 1.08 0.34
CA ILE A 337 36.05 1.44 0.53
C ILE A 337 35.29 0.24 1.06
N MET A 338 34.49 0.45 2.12
CA MET A 338 33.61 -0.57 2.70
C MET A 338 32.27 -0.59 1.97
N ASN A 339 31.76 -1.77 1.66
CA ASN A 339 30.37 -1.89 1.21
C ASN A 339 29.46 -1.93 2.44
N PRO A 340 28.34 -1.18 2.45
CA PRO A 340 27.37 -1.30 3.51
C PRO A 340 26.80 -2.73 3.54
N THR A 341 26.45 -3.21 4.73
CA THR A 341 25.73 -4.46 4.94
C THR A 341 24.30 -4.12 5.30
N TYR A 342 23.36 -4.72 4.62
CA TYR A 342 21.93 -4.57 4.88
C TYR A 342 21.44 -5.75 5.71
N GLN A 343 20.73 -5.45 6.79
CA GLN A 343 20.06 -6.42 7.63
C GLN A 343 18.56 -6.24 7.48
N VAL A 344 17.88 -7.24 6.94
CA VAL A 344 16.41 -7.27 6.88
C VAL A 344 15.92 -8.00 8.11
N PHE A 345 15.50 -7.23 9.10
CA PHE A 345 14.91 -7.73 10.34
C PHE A 345 13.44 -8.11 10.13
N ILE A 346 13.06 -9.33 10.52
CA ILE A 346 11.72 -9.87 10.39
C ILE A 346 11.17 -10.15 11.79
N SER A 347 10.14 -9.44 12.18
CA SER A 347 9.53 -9.56 13.50
C SER A 347 8.89 -10.94 13.71
N LYS A 348 8.95 -11.48 14.91
CA LYS A 348 8.16 -12.63 15.32
C LYS A 348 6.66 -12.33 15.31
N PHE A 349 6.31 -11.10 15.69
CA PHE A 349 4.92 -10.68 15.81
C PHE A 349 4.49 -9.98 14.53
N ASN A 350 3.63 -10.62 13.78
CA ASN A 350 3.01 -10.05 12.59
C ASN A 350 1.87 -9.13 13.00
N LYS A 351 2.21 -7.93 13.50
CA LYS A 351 1.20 -6.89 13.71
C LYS A 351 0.86 -6.31 12.35
N GLN A 352 -0.38 -6.47 11.92
CA GLN A 352 -0.85 -5.92 10.64
C GLN A 352 -0.92 -4.39 10.66
N TYR A 353 -0.86 -3.78 11.85
CA TYR A 353 -1.08 -2.35 12.06
C TYR A 353 -0.03 -1.76 12.98
N HIS A 354 0.35 -0.51 12.73
CA HIS A 354 1.15 0.30 13.64
C HIS A 354 0.34 1.51 14.12
N VAL A 355 0.81 2.14 15.18
CA VAL A 355 0.19 3.35 15.72
C VAL A 355 0.79 4.56 15.02
N PHE A 356 -0.06 5.28 14.29
CA PHE A 356 0.24 6.55 13.67
C PHE A 356 -0.04 7.69 14.66
N ASN A 357 0.93 8.59 14.85
CA ASN A 357 0.84 9.69 15.80
C ASN A 357 0.90 11.03 15.06
N THR A 358 -0.18 11.80 15.12
CA THR A 358 -0.29 13.09 14.44
C THR A 358 0.60 14.20 15.03
N LYS A 359 1.09 14.02 16.26
CA LYS A 359 1.94 15.02 16.95
C LYS A 359 3.43 14.73 16.84
N LYS A 360 3.82 13.61 16.26
CA LYS A 360 5.21 13.18 16.11
C LYS A 360 5.49 12.78 14.68
N HIS A 361 6.74 12.95 14.27
CA HIS A 361 7.25 12.52 12.97
C HIS A 361 6.71 13.30 11.75
N PHE A 362 5.99 14.40 11.98
CA PHE A 362 5.56 15.30 10.91
C PHE A 362 6.48 16.50 10.79
N GLU A 363 6.84 16.79 9.56
CA GLU A 363 7.49 18.02 9.14
C GLU A 363 6.63 18.68 8.05
N LYS A 364 6.54 20.00 8.09
CA LYS A 364 5.88 20.80 7.07
C LYS A 364 6.91 21.64 6.37
N CYS A 365 6.96 21.60 5.07
CA CYS A 365 7.83 22.43 4.29
C CYS A 365 7.03 23.13 3.18
N MET A 366 7.43 24.36 2.86
CA MET A 366 6.92 25.05 1.67
C MET A 366 7.75 24.59 0.49
N VAL A 367 7.08 24.24 -0.58
CA VAL A 367 7.71 23.97 -1.88
C VAL A 367 7.24 25.01 -2.89
N ASP A 368 8.08 25.27 -3.89
CA ASP A 368 7.76 26.14 -5.01
C ASP A 368 7.99 25.40 -6.31
N ASN A 369 6.97 25.38 -7.16
CA ASN A 369 7.00 24.71 -8.47
C ASN A 369 7.45 23.25 -8.41
N ALA A 370 7.09 22.53 -7.34
CA ALA A 370 7.42 21.12 -7.16
C ALA A 370 6.42 20.24 -7.90
N ARG A 371 6.93 19.20 -8.56
CA ARG A 371 6.07 18.26 -9.28
C ARG A 371 5.35 17.35 -8.29
N ILE A 372 4.03 17.30 -8.39
CA ILE A 372 3.17 16.43 -7.62
C ILE A 372 2.46 15.43 -8.53
N VAL A 373 2.35 14.19 -8.08
CA VAL A 373 1.83 13.09 -8.89
C VAL A 373 0.88 12.20 -8.09
N CYS A 374 -0.05 11.56 -8.78
CA CYS A 374 -0.92 10.54 -8.20
C CYS A 374 -1.49 9.62 -9.27
N PHE A 375 -2.00 8.47 -8.87
CA PHE A 375 -2.82 7.58 -9.70
C PHE A 375 -4.16 7.32 -9.03
N GLU A 376 -5.19 7.10 -9.84
CA GLU A 376 -6.48 6.59 -9.38
C GLU A 376 -6.57 5.09 -9.68
N THR A 377 -7.04 4.31 -8.69
CA THR A 377 -7.30 2.89 -8.83
C THR A 377 -8.74 2.55 -8.46
N GLU A 378 -9.22 1.38 -8.87
CA GLU A 378 -10.58 0.90 -8.60
C GLU A 378 -10.94 0.93 -7.10
N TYR A 379 -10.01 0.55 -6.24
CA TYR A 379 -10.24 0.50 -4.78
C TYR A 379 -10.05 1.85 -4.06
N GLY A 380 -9.61 2.88 -4.76
CA GLY A 380 -9.32 4.17 -4.12
C GLY A 380 -8.11 4.13 -3.20
N THR A 381 -7.21 3.15 -3.35
CA THR A 381 -6.02 2.95 -2.52
C THR A 381 -4.77 2.77 -3.37
N LEU A 382 -3.61 3.11 -2.83
CA LEU A 382 -2.30 2.94 -3.46
C LEU A 382 -1.27 2.45 -2.44
N ILE A 383 -0.24 1.78 -2.97
CA ILE A 383 0.93 1.36 -2.21
C ILE A 383 2.14 2.11 -2.75
N THR A 384 2.75 2.91 -1.89
CA THR A 384 3.91 3.74 -2.25
C THR A 384 5.13 3.38 -1.42
N ARG A 385 6.29 3.78 -1.90
CA ARG A 385 7.56 3.67 -1.18
C ARG A 385 8.29 5.00 -1.23
N ASN A 386 8.83 5.42 -0.08
CA ASN A 386 9.70 6.57 0.06
C ASN A 386 10.88 6.18 0.97
N LYS A 387 12.12 6.36 0.52
CA LYS A 387 13.35 5.99 1.26
C LYS A 387 13.27 4.61 1.93
N ASN A 388 12.89 3.58 1.18
CA ASN A 388 12.76 2.19 1.64
C ASN A 388 11.63 1.90 2.63
N LYS A 389 10.75 2.87 2.93
CA LYS A 389 9.59 2.70 3.81
C LYS A 389 8.32 2.65 2.98
N ILE A 390 7.50 1.63 3.22
CA ILE A 390 6.28 1.37 2.47
C ILE A 390 5.10 2.01 3.19
N ALA A 391 4.23 2.66 2.42
CA ALA A 391 3.04 3.31 2.94
C ALA A 391 1.79 2.89 2.16
N PHE A 392 0.66 2.86 2.85
CA PHE A 392 -0.65 2.46 2.36
C PHE A 392 -1.59 3.64 2.47
N HIS A 393 -2.05 4.16 1.33
CA HIS A 393 -2.78 5.42 1.26
C HIS A 393 -4.09 5.30 0.51
N GLY A 394 -4.87 6.38 0.56
CA GLY A 394 -5.87 6.67 -0.45
C GLY A 394 -5.24 7.19 -1.74
N ASN A 395 -6.08 7.37 -2.74
CA ASN A 395 -5.68 7.98 -4.00
C ASN A 395 -6.50 9.24 -4.30
N CYS A 396 -6.09 9.98 -5.32
CA CYS A 396 -6.78 11.18 -5.79
C CYS A 396 -8.21 10.82 -6.23
N LYS A 397 -9.23 11.48 -5.64
CA LYS A 397 -10.60 11.41 -6.14
C LYS A 397 -10.85 12.54 -7.12
N ASN A 398 -11.36 12.21 -8.28
CA ASN A 398 -11.64 13.13 -9.37
C ASN A 398 -12.85 14.03 -9.04
N MET A 399 -12.81 15.31 -9.46
CA MET A 399 -13.94 16.26 -9.42
C MET A 399 -15.19 15.74 -10.14
N MET A 400 -15.05 14.79 -11.04
CA MET A 400 -16.19 14.14 -11.73
C MET A 400 -17.30 13.71 -10.75
N HIS A 401 -16.95 13.19 -9.56
CA HIS A 401 -17.96 12.81 -8.58
C HIS A 401 -18.73 14.00 -8.01
N CYS A 402 -18.10 15.16 -7.87
CA CYS A 402 -18.78 16.38 -7.42
C CYS A 402 -19.82 16.82 -8.44
N PHE A 403 -19.45 16.87 -9.71
CA PHE A 403 -20.38 17.22 -10.80
C PHE A 403 -21.53 16.22 -10.91
N ARG A 404 -21.22 14.91 -10.85
CA ARG A 404 -22.24 13.86 -10.89
C ARG A 404 -23.25 14.00 -9.74
N LEU A 405 -22.77 14.20 -8.51
CA LEU A 405 -23.65 14.32 -7.34
C LEU A 405 -24.51 15.59 -7.40
N LEU A 406 -23.96 16.73 -7.82
CA LEU A 406 -24.74 17.95 -7.99
C LEU A 406 -25.80 17.80 -9.07
N SER A 407 -25.47 17.21 -10.23
CA SER A 407 -26.47 16.92 -11.27
C SER A 407 -27.57 16.01 -10.77
N MET A 408 -27.22 14.95 -10.02
CA MET A 408 -28.23 14.06 -9.43
C MET A 408 -29.09 14.75 -8.37
N CYS A 409 -28.50 15.67 -7.56
CA CYS A 409 -29.30 16.48 -6.63
C CYS A 409 -30.34 17.34 -7.35
N ILE A 410 -29.94 18.04 -8.43
CA ILE A 410 -30.87 18.84 -9.24
C ILE A 410 -32.00 17.97 -9.77
N GLU A 411 -31.70 16.78 -10.29
CA GLU A 411 -32.69 15.86 -10.83
C GLU A 411 -33.70 15.40 -9.76
N VAL A 412 -33.24 15.18 -8.54
CA VAL A 412 -34.09 14.82 -7.40
C VAL A 412 -34.99 15.98 -7.03
N GLU A 413 -34.46 17.22 -6.91
CA GLU A 413 -35.23 18.41 -6.58
C GLU A 413 -36.27 18.75 -7.67
N GLU A 414 -35.96 18.46 -8.94
CA GLU A 414 -36.89 18.59 -10.07
C GLU A 414 -37.92 17.46 -10.16
N GLY A 415 -37.91 16.49 -9.25
CA GLY A 415 -38.84 15.36 -9.20
C GLY A 415 -38.56 14.26 -10.22
N LYS A 416 -37.39 14.26 -10.88
CA LYS A 416 -36.96 13.23 -11.85
C LYS A 416 -36.47 11.94 -11.19
N GLY A 417 -36.26 11.96 -9.87
CA GLY A 417 -35.70 10.85 -9.09
C GLY A 417 -34.20 10.68 -9.27
N ILE A 418 -33.65 9.57 -8.77
CA ILE A 418 -32.22 9.27 -8.82
C ILE A 418 -31.88 8.55 -10.14
N LEU A 419 -31.28 9.26 -11.08
CA LEU A 419 -30.84 8.72 -12.36
C LEU A 419 -29.39 8.24 -12.27
N ILE A 420 -29.18 6.93 -12.09
CA ILE A 420 -27.86 6.33 -11.91
C ILE A 420 -27.14 6.18 -13.27
N ASP A 421 -27.86 5.80 -14.31
CA ASP A 421 -27.33 5.71 -15.67
C ASP A 421 -27.19 7.10 -16.27
N ARG A 422 -25.96 7.53 -16.48
CA ARG A 422 -25.60 8.86 -17.01
C ARG A 422 -25.37 8.84 -18.53
N THR A 423 -25.55 7.72 -19.21
CA THR A 423 -25.13 7.51 -20.60
C THR A 423 -25.67 8.57 -21.57
N HIS A 424 -26.91 8.99 -21.38
CA HIS A 424 -27.60 9.97 -22.24
C HIS A 424 -27.83 11.34 -21.56
N ILE A 425 -27.21 11.59 -20.41
CA ILE A 425 -27.40 12.82 -19.63
C ILE A 425 -26.15 13.69 -19.72
N ASP A 426 -25.08 13.30 -19.02
CA ASP A 426 -23.85 14.08 -18.88
C ASP A 426 -22.58 13.22 -18.88
N ARG A 427 -22.69 11.94 -19.31
CA ARG A 427 -21.58 10.98 -19.28
C ARG A 427 -20.34 11.50 -19.99
N ASP A 428 -20.50 12.11 -21.18
CA ASP A 428 -19.36 12.60 -21.96
C ASP A 428 -18.65 13.76 -21.23
N PHE A 429 -19.42 14.70 -20.66
CA PHE A 429 -18.86 15.75 -19.81
C PHE A 429 -18.15 15.16 -18.58
N LEU A 430 -18.77 14.22 -17.87
CA LEU A 430 -18.16 13.57 -16.72
C LEU A 430 -16.86 12.83 -17.09
N MET A 431 -16.82 12.20 -18.26
CA MET A 431 -15.62 11.57 -18.80
C MET A 431 -14.56 12.59 -19.19
N ASP A 432 -14.95 13.73 -19.75
CA ASP A 432 -14.03 14.81 -20.06
C ASP A 432 -13.43 15.45 -18.81
N VAL A 433 -14.21 15.63 -17.73
CA VAL A 433 -13.72 16.01 -16.41
C VAL A 433 -12.76 14.95 -15.86
N ARG A 434 -13.11 13.67 -16.00
CA ARG A 434 -12.25 12.55 -15.59
C ARG A 434 -10.93 12.55 -16.36
N ASN A 435 -10.97 12.80 -17.65
CA ASN A 435 -9.82 12.81 -18.55
C ASN A 435 -9.09 14.16 -18.57
N ARG A 436 -9.49 15.11 -17.69
CA ARG A 436 -8.84 16.42 -17.49
C ARG A 436 -8.75 17.27 -18.75
N LYS A 437 -9.77 17.26 -19.55
CA LYS A 437 -9.88 18.17 -20.68
C LYS A 437 -10.13 19.62 -20.28
N TYR A 438 -10.45 19.85 -19.01
CA TYR A 438 -10.71 21.18 -18.44
C TYR A 438 -9.65 21.54 -17.42
N THR A 439 -9.27 22.80 -17.38
CA THR A 439 -8.47 23.40 -16.31
C THR A 439 -9.28 23.48 -15.00
N TYR A 440 -8.60 23.70 -13.90
CA TYR A 440 -9.27 23.89 -12.60
C TYR A 440 -10.25 25.09 -12.63
N ASP A 441 -9.83 26.22 -13.22
CA ASP A 441 -10.65 27.43 -13.26
C ASP A 441 -11.93 27.22 -14.10
N GLU A 442 -11.84 26.55 -15.24
CA GLU A 442 -13.01 26.18 -16.05
C GLU A 442 -13.95 25.22 -15.30
N LEU A 443 -13.40 24.30 -14.51
CA LEU A 443 -14.22 23.39 -13.69
C LEU A 443 -14.90 24.13 -12.53
N MET A 444 -14.23 25.08 -11.91
CA MET A 444 -14.82 25.89 -10.85
C MET A 444 -15.93 26.79 -11.37
N GLU A 445 -15.78 27.40 -12.52
CA GLU A 445 -16.83 28.20 -13.19
C GLU A 445 -18.07 27.32 -13.44
N LYS A 446 -17.88 26.15 -14.06
CA LYS A 446 -18.96 25.17 -14.28
C LYS A 446 -19.61 24.68 -12.99
N LEU A 447 -18.84 24.51 -11.92
CA LEU A 447 -19.34 24.08 -10.62
C LEU A 447 -20.23 25.17 -10.00
N LEU A 448 -19.84 26.43 -10.11
CA LEU A 448 -20.64 27.58 -9.63
C LEU A 448 -21.96 27.71 -10.41
N GLU A 449 -21.92 27.53 -11.76
CA GLU A 449 -23.14 27.48 -12.57
C GLU A 449 -24.07 26.35 -12.16
N LEU A 450 -23.51 25.16 -11.94
CA LEU A 450 -24.30 23.98 -11.55
C LEU A 450 -24.88 24.16 -10.15
N LYS A 451 -24.14 24.81 -9.26
CA LYS A 451 -24.61 25.16 -7.91
C LYS A 451 -25.77 26.15 -7.99
N ALA A 452 -25.68 27.20 -8.78
CA ALA A 452 -26.78 28.15 -8.96
C ALA A 452 -28.06 27.46 -9.47
N LYS A 453 -27.93 26.50 -10.40
CA LYS A 453 -29.04 25.64 -10.83
C LYS A 453 -29.61 24.78 -9.72
N MET A 454 -28.78 24.24 -8.84
CA MET A 454 -29.19 23.46 -7.70
C MET A 454 -29.98 24.30 -6.70
N ASP A 455 -29.49 25.54 -6.40
CA ASP A 455 -30.16 26.47 -5.51
C ASP A 455 -31.56 26.86 -6.06
N ASP A 456 -31.68 27.16 -7.37
CA ASP A 456 -32.94 27.45 -8.05
C ASP A 456 -33.90 26.20 -8.06
N ALA A 457 -33.36 25.02 -8.30
CA ALA A 457 -34.14 23.78 -8.26
C ALA A 457 -34.66 23.50 -6.85
N ASN A 458 -33.87 23.74 -5.82
CA ASN A 458 -34.26 23.58 -4.42
C ASN A 458 -35.37 24.58 -4.02
N GLU A 459 -35.30 25.84 -4.46
CA GLU A 459 -36.36 26.84 -4.22
C GLU A 459 -37.69 26.47 -4.87
N LYS A 460 -37.67 25.78 -6.03
CA LYS A 460 -38.84 25.35 -6.79
C LYS A 460 -39.29 23.93 -6.47
N SER A 461 -38.58 23.25 -5.60
CA SER A 461 -38.77 21.84 -5.32
C SER A 461 -40.15 21.57 -4.70
N ALA A 462 -40.79 20.53 -5.19
CA ALA A 462 -42.00 19.97 -4.59
C ALA A 462 -41.70 18.97 -3.46
N ILE A 463 -40.42 18.72 -3.19
CA ILE A 463 -39.99 17.85 -2.11
C ILE A 463 -40.30 18.55 -0.77
N ARG A 464 -40.98 17.86 0.11
CA ARG A 464 -41.37 18.44 1.42
C ARG A 464 -40.14 18.70 2.27
N ASP A 465 -40.04 19.90 2.81
CA ASP A 465 -38.99 20.32 3.78
C ASP A 465 -39.02 19.55 5.10
N SER A 466 -40.10 18.86 5.39
CA SER A 466 -40.29 18.09 6.61
C SER A 466 -40.83 16.69 6.35
N LEU A 467 -40.33 15.74 7.12
CA LEU A 467 -40.81 14.37 7.09
C LEU A 467 -42.30 14.35 7.58
N ASP A 468 -43.18 13.73 6.78
CA ASP A 468 -44.52 13.41 7.23
C ASP A 468 -44.44 12.27 8.25
N VAL A 469 -44.31 12.67 9.53
CA VAL A 469 -44.10 11.74 10.66
C VAL A 469 -45.33 10.81 10.82
N GLU A 470 -46.52 11.29 10.50
CA GLU A 470 -47.75 10.50 10.58
C GLU A 470 -47.77 9.42 9.49
N PHE A 471 -47.42 9.78 8.27
CA PHE A 471 -47.28 8.81 7.16
C PHE A 471 -46.23 7.74 7.46
N VAL A 472 -45.05 8.15 7.96
CA VAL A 472 -43.96 7.20 8.28
C VAL A 472 -44.36 6.29 9.45
N ASN A 473 -45.02 6.79 10.46
CA ASN A 473 -45.51 5.97 11.58
C ASN A 473 -46.59 4.98 11.12
N ASN A 474 -47.52 5.42 10.27
CA ASN A 474 -48.51 4.52 9.70
C ASN A 474 -47.90 3.43 8.84
N LEU A 475 -46.94 3.78 7.98
CA LEU A 475 -46.17 2.82 7.16
C LEU A 475 -45.40 1.81 8.02
N LEU A 476 -44.74 2.27 9.09
CA LEU A 476 -44.05 1.41 10.06
C LEU A 476 -45.02 0.47 10.80
N LEU A 477 -46.20 0.94 11.14
CA LEU A 477 -47.25 0.12 11.78
C LEU A 477 -47.79 -0.94 10.80
N GLU A 478 -48.00 -0.60 9.54
CA GLU A 478 -48.38 -1.54 8.49
C GLU A 478 -47.28 -2.59 8.22
N CYS A 479 -46.04 -2.17 8.10
CA CYS A 479 -44.91 -3.09 7.96
C CYS A 479 -44.81 -4.05 9.15
N ARG A 480 -45.01 -3.54 10.41
CA ARG A 480 -44.99 -4.40 11.60
C ARG A 480 -46.16 -5.37 11.66
N LYS A 481 -47.33 -5.02 11.16
CA LYS A 481 -48.47 -5.95 11.04
C LYS A 481 -48.14 -7.05 10.04
N TYR A 482 -47.62 -6.66 8.89
CA TYR A 482 -47.24 -7.62 7.81
C TYR A 482 -46.21 -8.64 8.27
N PHE A 483 -45.18 -8.20 9.02
CA PHE A 483 -44.13 -9.09 9.54
C PHE A 483 -44.52 -9.87 10.81
N ARG A 484 -45.70 -9.61 11.41
CA ARG A 484 -46.26 -10.42 12.50
C ARG A 484 -47.20 -11.51 12.00
N GLU A 485 -47.61 -11.44 10.76
CA GLU A 485 -48.52 -12.42 10.10
C GLU A 485 -47.73 -13.44 9.29
N ILE A 486 -46.38 -13.27 9.19
CA ILE A 486 -45.42 -14.23 8.63
C ILE A 486 -44.67 -14.89 9.81
#